data_7756dfe591fb9e7f8deca52ae2bd3919
#
_entry.id   7756dfe591fb9e7f8deca52ae2bd3919
#
_cell.length_a   1.000
_cell.length_b   1.000
_cell.length_c   1.000
_cell.angle_alpha   90.00
_cell.angle_beta   90.00
_cell.angle_gamma   90.00
#
_symmetry.space_group_name_H-M   'P 1'
#
loop_
_entity.id
_entity.type
_entity.pdbx_description
1 polymer ?
#
loop_
_entity_poly.entity_id
_entity_poly.type
_entity_poly.pdbx_seq_one_letter_code
_entity_poly.pdbx_strand_id
1 'polypeptide(L)'
;MKRQLYFTENLEIPNGMAEVPAMLWFANKRSLKIFALANSRRPTEKTELFYAPFFNVYEDGNVCMGTVDVNIQNSNYIEEFIEKWEDYFFNSYFSHLMNEHNPINGNCVNLWKSLINTEKQFPKEALKQANRTLKNLLL
;
A
#
# COMPACT_ATOMS: atom_id res chain seq x y z
N MET A 1 6.63 -10.62 -1.61
CA MET A 1 7.86 -9.80 -1.53
C MET A 1 7.97 -9.17 -0.17
N LYS A 2 9.11 -9.29 0.47
CA LYS A 2 9.35 -8.68 1.78
C LYS A 2 9.70 -7.22 1.66
N ARG A 3 9.17 -6.42 2.58
CA ARG A 3 9.49 -4.99 2.69
C ARG A 3 9.75 -4.62 4.14
N GLN A 4 10.66 -3.68 4.34
CA GLN A 4 10.85 -3.04 5.63
C GLN A 4 9.70 -2.08 5.88
N LEU A 5 9.02 -2.23 7.02
CA LEU A 5 7.87 -1.41 7.38
C LEU A 5 8.15 -0.68 8.70
N TYR A 6 7.68 0.55 8.78
CA TYR A 6 7.83 1.43 9.94
C TYR A 6 6.45 1.83 10.46
N PHE A 7 6.29 1.79 11.76
CA PHE A 7 5.02 2.12 12.41
C PHE A 7 5.27 3.13 13.53
N THR A 8 4.33 4.05 13.73
CA THR A 8 4.40 4.95 14.86
C THR A 8 4.12 4.19 16.17
N GLU A 9 4.62 4.73 17.29
CA GLU A 9 4.52 4.05 18.59
C GLU A 9 3.08 3.75 19.00
N ASN A 10 2.14 4.62 18.64
CA ASN A 10 0.73 4.45 19.01
C ASN A 10 0.10 3.16 18.49
N LEU A 11 0.63 2.58 17.42
CA LEU A 11 0.11 1.32 16.87
C LEU A 11 0.61 0.09 17.63
N GLU A 12 1.69 0.23 18.38
CA GLU A 12 2.31 -0.87 19.12
C GLU A 12 2.70 -2.05 18.24
N ILE A 13 3.03 -1.77 16.97
CA ILE A 13 3.55 -2.74 16.02
C ILE A 13 5.05 -2.50 15.91
N PRO A 14 5.92 -3.50 16.11
CA PRO A 14 7.36 -3.29 15.95
C PRO A 14 7.70 -3.01 14.49
N ASN A 15 8.70 -2.16 14.26
CA ASN A 15 9.26 -1.99 12.91
C ASN A 15 9.98 -3.28 12.50
N GLY A 16 9.95 -3.60 11.23
CA GLY A 16 10.61 -4.81 10.76
C GLY A 16 10.24 -5.19 9.34
N MET A 17 10.59 -6.41 8.97
CA MET A 17 10.31 -6.95 7.64
C MET A 17 9.04 -7.79 7.66
N ALA A 18 8.26 -7.68 6.60
CA ALA A 18 7.08 -8.54 6.40
C ALA A 18 6.81 -8.77 4.92
N GLU A 19 6.17 -9.88 4.61
CA GLU A 19 5.65 -10.12 3.27
C GLU A 19 4.46 -9.21 3.01
N VAL A 20 4.47 -8.51 1.88
CA VAL A 20 3.37 -7.66 1.44
C VAL A 20 2.71 -8.27 0.20
N PRO A 21 1.43 -8.01 -0.06
CA PRO A 21 0.77 -8.54 -1.26
C PRO A 21 1.30 -7.87 -2.52
N ALA A 22 1.00 -8.45 -3.67
CA ALA A 22 1.22 -7.78 -4.93
C ALA A 22 0.41 -6.48 -4.95
N MET A 23 0.98 -5.41 -5.46
CA MET A 23 0.41 -4.07 -5.43
C MET A 23 0.31 -3.47 -6.82
N LEU A 24 -0.72 -2.69 -7.06
CA LEU A 24 -0.85 -1.83 -8.21
C LEU A 24 -0.55 -0.39 -7.79
N TRP A 25 0.37 0.25 -8.48
CA TRP A 25 0.79 1.63 -8.25
C TRP A 25 0.27 2.51 -9.38
N PHE A 26 -0.55 3.48 -9.04
CA PHE A 26 -1.09 4.43 -10.00
C PHE A 26 -0.65 5.83 -9.56
N ALA A 27 0.35 6.37 -10.23
CA ALA A 27 1.03 7.57 -9.78
C ALA A 27 1.22 8.60 -10.88
N ASN A 28 1.25 9.86 -10.47
CA ASN A 28 1.76 10.96 -11.27
C ASN A 28 2.83 11.69 -10.45
N LYS A 29 3.29 12.86 -10.89
CA LYS A 29 4.35 13.58 -10.18
C LYS A 29 3.91 14.16 -8.82
N ARG A 30 2.62 14.16 -8.51
CA ARG A 30 2.07 14.83 -7.33
C ARG A 30 1.33 13.90 -6.37
N SER A 31 0.82 12.79 -6.87
CA SER A 31 -0.03 11.92 -6.08
C SER A 31 0.21 10.45 -6.41
N LEU A 32 -0.14 9.61 -5.45
CA LEU A 32 -0.01 8.17 -5.55
C LEU A 32 -1.32 7.54 -5.10
N LYS A 33 -1.84 6.61 -5.92
CA LYS A 33 -2.89 5.67 -5.52
C LYS A 33 -2.31 4.28 -5.51
N ILE A 34 -2.67 3.49 -4.49
CA ILE A 34 -2.26 2.11 -4.40
C ILE A 34 -3.45 1.19 -4.13
N PHE A 35 -3.40 0.02 -4.73
CA PHE A 35 -4.36 -1.06 -4.51
C PHE A 35 -3.60 -2.37 -4.39
N ALA A 36 -4.19 -3.35 -3.72
CA ALA A 36 -3.64 -4.70 -3.69
C ALA A 36 -4.24 -5.53 -4.81
N LEU A 37 -3.47 -6.54 -5.23
CA LEU A 37 -3.85 -7.51 -6.25
C LEU A 37 -3.92 -8.90 -5.61
N ALA A 38 -4.81 -9.74 -6.12
CA ALA A 38 -4.96 -11.11 -5.62
C ALA A 38 -3.73 -11.99 -5.90
N ASN A 39 -2.96 -11.65 -6.94
CA ASN A 39 -1.76 -12.38 -7.33
C ASN A 39 -0.79 -11.46 -8.06
N SER A 40 0.39 -11.97 -8.38
CA SER A 40 1.45 -11.20 -9.04
C SER A 40 1.38 -11.23 -10.58
N ARG A 41 0.31 -11.75 -11.16
CA ARG A 41 0.14 -11.74 -12.61
C ARG A 41 -0.03 -10.33 -13.13
N ARG A 42 0.40 -10.11 -14.37
CA ARG A 42 0.21 -8.82 -15.04
C ARG A 42 -1.28 -8.48 -15.08
N PRO A 43 -1.70 -7.33 -14.54
CA PRO A 43 -3.11 -6.96 -14.54
C PRO A 43 -3.63 -6.66 -15.95
N THR A 44 -4.93 -6.91 -16.14
CA THR A 44 -5.67 -6.53 -17.34
C THR A 44 -6.77 -5.55 -16.93
N GLU A 45 -7.50 -5.01 -17.90
CA GLU A 45 -8.62 -4.11 -17.62
C GLU A 45 -9.68 -4.73 -16.72
N LYS A 46 -9.83 -6.05 -16.74
CA LYS A 46 -10.81 -6.79 -15.94
C LYS A 46 -10.31 -7.19 -14.56
N THR A 47 -9.04 -6.93 -14.25
CA THR A 47 -8.45 -7.30 -12.97
C THR A 47 -9.19 -6.59 -11.84
N GLU A 48 -9.67 -7.35 -10.87
CA GLU A 48 -10.30 -6.82 -9.67
C GLU A 48 -9.25 -6.25 -8.71
N LEU A 49 -9.55 -5.10 -8.15
CA LEU A 49 -8.68 -4.42 -7.20
C LEU A 49 -9.18 -4.63 -5.78
N PHE A 50 -8.21 -4.74 -4.87
CA PHE A 50 -8.46 -4.81 -3.44
C PHE A 50 -7.88 -3.57 -2.78
N TYR A 51 -8.44 -3.16 -1.66
CA TYR A 51 -7.84 -2.07 -0.89
C TYR A 51 -6.41 -2.44 -0.49
N ALA A 52 -5.49 -1.49 -0.58
CA ALA A 52 -4.14 -1.69 -0.08
C ALA A 52 -4.19 -1.86 1.44
N PRO A 53 -3.64 -2.96 1.99
CA PRO A 53 -3.84 -3.32 3.39
C PRO A 53 -2.93 -2.56 4.35
N PHE A 54 -2.85 -1.25 4.19
CA PHE A 54 -1.94 -0.39 4.94
C PHE A 54 -2.67 0.76 5.61
N PHE A 55 -2.02 1.31 6.62
CA PHE A 55 -2.42 2.60 7.20
C PHE A 55 -2.07 3.73 6.24
N ASN A 56 -2.58 4.92 6.49
CA ASN A 56 -2.28 6.14 5.71
C ASN A 56 -2.77 6.10 4.25
N VAL A 57 -3.73 5.24 3.95
CA VAL A 57 -4.33 5.12 2.62
C VAL A 57 -5.84 5.35 2.72
N TYR A 58 -6.36 6.25 1.91
CA TYR A 58 -7.81 6.53 1.83
C TYR A 58 -8.54 5.43 1.07
N GLU A 59 -9.86 5.39 1.23
CA GLU A 59 -10.72 4.40 0.55
C GLU A 59 -10.59 4.43 -0.97
N ASP A 60 -10.35 5.61 -1.56
CA ASP A 60 -10.16 5.76 -3.00
C ASP A 60 -8.78 5.33 -3.50
N GLY A 61 -7.93 4.85 -2.60
CA GLY A 61 -6.57 4.43 -2.90
C GLY A 61 -5.51 5.51 -2.75
N ASN A 62 -5.90 6.76 -2.60
CA ASN A 62 -4.93 7.85 -2.41
C ASN A 62 -4.13 7.64 -1.13
N VAL A 63 -2.82 7.80 -1.25
CA VAL A 63 -1.91 7.77 -0.11
C VAL A 63 -1.91 9.15 0.55
N CYS A 64 -1.99 9.16 1.89
CA CYS A 64 -1.84 10.39 2.65
C CYS A 64 -0.40 10.88 2.51
N MET A 65 -0.23 12.04 1.89
CA MET A 65 1.10 12.61 1.62
C MET A 65 1.71 13.30 2.83
N GLY A 66 0.88 13.70 3.80
CA GLY A 66 1.37 14.37 5.01
C GLY A 66 2.12 15.65 4.69
N THR A 67 3.15 15.94 5.51
CA THR A 67 4.02 17.10 5.34
C THR A 67 5.34 16.75 4.64
N VAL A 68 5.50 15.53 4.17
CA VAL A 68 6.74 15.06 3.54
C VAL A 68 6.87 15.69 2.15
N ASP A 69 8.03 16.29 1.91
CA ASP A 69 8.36 16.85 0.60
C ASP A 69 8.78 15.73 -0.34
N VAL A 70 7.91 15.43 -1.32
CA VAL A 70 8.18 14.37 -2.29
C VAL A 70 8.81 14.98 -3.53
N ASN A 71 10.12 14.82 -3.67
CA ASN A 71 10.87 15.38 -4.78
C ASN A 71 10.90 14.44 -5.99
N ILE A 72 9.72 14.08 -6.50
CA ILE A 72 9.59 13.18 -7.66
C ILE A 72 9.61 13.95 -8.98
N GLN A 73 9.30 15.25 -8.94
CA GLN A 73 9.16 16.09 -10.13
C GLN A 73 10.44 16.19 -10.96
N ASN A 74 11.60 15.93 -10.35
CA ASN A 74 12.91 15.99 -11.00
C ASN A 74 13.39 14.65 -11.54
N SER A 75 12.54 13.63 -11.54
CA SER A 75 12.88 12.31 -12.08
C SER A 75 12.94 12.34 -13.60
N ASN A 76 14.07 11.90 -14.17
CA ASN A 76 14.31 11.91 -15.61
C ASN A 76 14.00 10.56 -16.27
N TYR A 77 14.02 9.47 -15.48
CA TYR A 77 13.82 8.11 -15.96
C TYR A 77 12.65 7.45 -15.24
N ILE A 78 11.94 6.56 -15.93
CA ILE A 78 10.77 5.87 -15.37
C ILE A 78 11.15 4.98 -14.18
N GLU A 79 12.31 4.32 -14.25
CA GLU A 79 12.81 3.48 -13.16
C GLU A 79 13.05 4.31 -11.90
N GLU A 80 13.64 5.48 -12.04
CA GLU A 80 13.86 6.42 -10.94
C GLU A 80 12.54 6.91 -10.36
N PHE A 81 11.55 7.18 -11.20
CA PHE A 81 10.21 7.62 -10.80
C PHE A 81 9.53 6.54 -9.94
N ILE A 82 9.56 5.29 -10.40
CA ILE A 82 8.97 4.15 -9.68
C ILE A 82 9.66 3.95 -8.33
N GLU A 83 11.00 3.93 -8.33
CA GLU A 83 11.80 3.74 -7.13
C GLU A 83 11.52 4.81 -6.08
N LYS A 84 11.43 6.07 -6.49
CA LYS A 84 11.14 7.18 -5.56
C LYS A 84 9.77 7.05 -4.91
N TRP A 85 8.74 6.61 -5.66
CA TRP A 85 7.42 6.39 -5.09
C TRP A 85 7.39 5.21 -4.12
N GLU A 86 8.06 4.11 -4.47
CA GLU A 86 8.20 2.97 -3.57
C GLU A 86 8.93 3.36 -2.28
N ASP A 87 10.04 4.06 -2.40
CA ASP A 87 10.81 4.53 -1.26
C ASP A 87 9.99 5.48 -0.39
N TYR A 88 9.30 6.42 -1.02
CA TYR A 88 8.42 7.33 -0.28
C TYR A 88 7.39 6.57 0.55
N PHE A 89 6.69 5.63 -0.07
CA PHE A 89 5.63 4.90 0.60
C PHE A 89 6.16 4.02 1.73
N PHE A 90 7.16 3.18 1.45
CA PHE A 90 7.65 2.22 2.43
C PHE A 90 8.57 2.83 3.49
N ASN A 91 9.17 3.97 3.24
CA ASN A 91 9.98 4.66 4.24
C ASN A 91 9.16 5.63 5.11
N SER A 92 7.90 5.85 4.80
CA SER A 92 7.01 6.62 5.66
C SER A 92 6.55 5.78 6.86
N TYR A 93 6.25 6.44 7.98
CA TYR A 93 5.72 5.76 9.16
C TYR A 93 4.21 5.62 9.05
N PHE A 94 3.72 4.40 9.12
CA PHE A 94 2.29 4.13 9.17
C PHE A 94 1.76 4.49 10.56
N SER A 95 0.67 5.23 10.62
CA SER A 95 0.21 5.83 11.87
C SER A 95 -1.26 5.58 12.20
N HIS A 96 -2.16 5.61 11.21
CA HIS A 96 -3.60 5.45 11.48
C HIS A 96 -4.37 5.12 10.20
N LEU A 97 -5.57 4.58 10.38
CA LEU A 97 -6.51 4.40 9.28
C LEU A 97 -7.12 5.75 8.90
N MET A 98 -7.25 6.00 7.59
CA MET A 98 -7.78 7.27 7.09
C MET A 98 -9.32 7.25 7.11
N ASN A 99 -9.92 8.27 7.71
CA ASN A 99 -11.39 8.42 7.78
C ASN A 99 -12.10 7.16 8.27
N GLU A 100 -11.51 6.47 9.23
CA GLU A 100 -12.04 5.21 9.78
C GLU A 100 -12.20 4.09 8.75
N HIS A 101 -11.60 4.24 7.57
CA HIS A 101 -11.62 3.21 6.54
C HIS A 101 -10.77 2.00 6.95
N ASN A 102 -11.40 0.85 7.15
CA ASN A 102 -10.70 -0.41 7.38
C ASN A 102 -10.43 -1.10 6.05
N PRO A 103 -9.15 -1.20 5.60
CA PRO A 103 -8.83 -1.73 4.28
C PRO A 103 -8.80 -3.25 4.19
N ILE A 104 -9.05 -3.97 5.28
CA ILE A 104 -8.97 -5.43 5.29
C ILE A 104 -10.20 -6.07 5.91
N ASN A 105 -10.33 -7.37 5.71
CA ASN A 105 -11.23 -8.21 6.48
C ASN A 105 -10.53 -8.54 7.80
N GLY A 106 -10.99 -7.96 8.91
CA GLY A 106 -10.39 -8.13 10.22
C GLY A 106 -9.75 -6.87 10.77
N ASN A 107 -8.86 -7.02 11.74
CA ASN A 107 -8.19 -5.91 12.41
C ASN A 107 -6.80 -5.68 11.80
N CYS A 108 -6.58 -4.48 11.26
CA CYS A 108 -5.35 -4.12 10.55
C CYS A 108 -4.11 -4.14 11.46
N VAL A 109 -4.24 -3.67 12.69
CA VAL A 109 -3.14 -3.70 13.68
C VAL A 109 -2.75 -5.14 14.00
N ASN A 110 -3.74 -5.98 14.29
CA ASN A 110 -3.48 -7.39 14.62
C ASN A 110 -2.87 -8.16 13.45
N LEU A 111 -3.33 -7.87 12.23
CA LEU A 111 -2.76 -8.48 11.03
C LEU A 111 -1.26 -8.20 10.95
N TRP A 112 -0.86 -6.94 11.01
CA TRP A 112 0.55 -6.59 10.87
C TRP A 112 1.39 -7.05 12.04
N LYS A 113 0.86 -7.06 13.26
CA LYS A 113 1.55 -7.66 14.41
C LYS A 113 1.86 -9.14 14.16
N SER A 114 0.96 -9.85 13.49
CA SER A 114 1.14 -11.28 13.22
C SER A 114 2.14 -11.58 12.10
N LEU A 115 2.36 -10.60 11.20
CA LEU A 115 3.21 -10.77 10.02
C LEU A 115 4.63 -10.23 10.22
N ILE A 116 4.77 -9.17 11.02
CA ILE A 116 6.05 -8.47 11.14
C ILE A 116 7.12 -9.39 11.75
N ASN A 117 8.31 -9.34 11.14
CA ASN A 117 9.45 -10.18 11.54
C ASN A 117 9.18 -11.69 11.46
N THR A 118 8.28 -12.11 10.57
CA THR A 118 8.00 -13.51 10.28
C THR A 118 8.24 -13.83 8.81
N GLU A 119 8.28 -15.12 8.47
CA GLU A 119 8.35 -15.60 7.09
C GLU A 119 6.96 -15.90 6.50
N LYS A 120 5.90 -15.55 7.21
CA LYS A 120 4.52 -15.84 6.78
C LYS A 120 4.19 -15.03 5.52
N GLN A 121 3.55 -15.71 4.57
CA GLN A 121 2.99 -15.05 3.39
C GLN A 121 1.82 -14.16 3.80
N PHE A 122 1.60 -13.09 3.05
CA PHE A 122 0.43 -12.24 3.28
C PHE A 122 -0.85 -13.06 3.06
N PRO A 123 -1.77 -13.09 4.04
CA PRO A 123 -2.98 -13.90 3.92
C PRO A 123 -3.96 -13.29 2.93
N LYS A 124 -4.22 -13.97 1.82
CA LYS A 124 -5.13 -13.48 0.77
C LYS A 124 -6.55 -13.24 1.27
N GLU A 125 -7.00 -14.02 2.25
CA GLU A 125 -8.32 -13.88 2.86
C GLU A 125 -8.50 -12.56 3.61
N ALA A 126 -7.40 -11.88 3.97
CA ALA A 126 -7.47 -10.56 4.59
C ALA A 126 -7.75 -9.45 3.58
N LEU A 127 -7.50 -9.68 2.29
CA LEU A 127 -7.76 -8.68 1.25
C LEU A 127 -9.25 -8.41 1.12
N LYS A 128 -9.60 -7.13 1.08
CA LYS A 128 -10.99 -6.67 0.98
C LYS A 128 -11.22 -6.03 -0.38
N GLN A 129 -12.28 -6.47 -1.06
CA GLN A 129 -12.65 -5.98 -2.39
C GLN A 129 -12.89 -4.47 -2.37
N ALA A 130 -12.26 -3.77 -3.31
CA ALA A 130 -12.50 -2.34 -3.52
C ALA A 130 -13.71 -2.11 -4.43
N ASN A 131 -14.29 -3.17 -4.99
CA ASN A 131 -15.42 -3.13 -5.93
C ASN A 131 -15.10 -2.29 -7.17
N ARG A 132 -13.86 -2.40 -7.63
CA ARG A 132 -13.34 -1.69 -8.81
C ARG A 132 -12.46 -2.63 -9.60
N THR A 133 -12.34 -2.35 -10.88
CA THR A 133 -11.38 -3.02 -11.77
C THR A 133 -10.32 -2.00 -12.19
N LEU A 134 -9.25 -2.50 -12.80
CA LEU A 134 -8.23 -1.63 -13.37
C LEU A 134 -8.83 -0.67 -14.40
N LYS A 135 -9.80 -1.13 -15.20
CA LYS A 135 -10.51 -0.29 -16.17
C LYS A 135 -11.16 0.91 -15.50
N ASN A 136 -11.81 0.71 -14.35
CA ASN A 136 -12.45 1.82 -13.61
C ASN A 136 -11.43 2.87 -13.18
N LEU A 137 -10.21 2.45 -12.82
CA LEU A 137 -9.15 3.35 -12.41
C LEU A 137 -8.61 4.18 -13.58
N LEU A 138 -8.59 3.62 -14.78
CA LEU A 138 -8.06 4.27 -15.98
C LEU A 138 -9.02 5.25 -16.66
N LEU A 139 -10.30 5.23 -16.29
CA LEU A 139 -11.32 6.10 -16.89
C LEU A 139 -11.33 7.51 -16.32
#